data_2abde772f70bb13f76ce88cf8b08e453
#
_entry.id   2abde772f70bb13f76ce88cf8b08e453
#
_cell.length_a   1.000
_cell.length_b   1.000
_cell.length_c   1.000
_cell.angle_alpha   90.00
_cell.angle_beta   90.00
_cell.angle_gamma   90.00
#
_symmetry.space_group_name_H-M   'P 1'
#
loop_
_entity.id
_entity.type
_entity.pdbx_description
1 polymer ?
#
loop_
_entity_poly.entity_id
_entity_poly.type
_entity_poly.pdbx_seq_one_letter_code
_entity_poly.pdbx_strand_id
1 'polypeptide(L)'
;MADYSTKAVWVGGHRGELKCSNGAVVPFSAPAELHGEADVLTPEDAFVGSLNSCFMLMFIWAVERLKIDLESYECEAVGSVQEYLDRTSTFSEITMSPKIVARDCSERDIQRALELAEKYSLIWQSITAEVTLSPEIKILK
;
A
#
# COMPACT_ATOMS: atom_id res chain seq x y z
N MET A 1 21.90 -0.56 -9.43
CA MET A 1 20.67 -1.35 -9.38
C MET A 1 20.54 -1.97 -8.00
N ALA A 2 19.37 -1.91 -7.41
CA ALA A 2 19.11 -2.45 -6.08
C ALA A 2 18.31 -3.75 -6.18
N ASP A 3 18.62 -4.73 -5.34
CA ASP A 3 17.93 -5.99 -5.28
C ASP A 3 17.26 -6.17 -3.94
N TYR A 4 16.07 -6.73 -3.95
CA TYR A 4 15.31 -7.09 -2.76
C TYR A 4 14.95 -8.56 -2.89
N SER A 5 15.19 -9.33 -1.84
CA SER A 5 14.89 -10.76 -1.89
C SER A 5 14.07 -11.21 -0.70
N THR A 6 13.24 -12.21 -0.93
CA THR A 6 12.45 -12.86 0.11
C THR A 6 12.56 -14.37 -0.07
N LYS A 7 12.38 -15.09 1.03
CA LYS A 7 12.33 -16.56 1.04
C LYS A 7 11.05 -16.97 1.72
N ALA A 8 10.21 -17.72 1.03
CA ALA A 8 8.98 -18.28 1.59
C ALA A 8 9.25 -19.69 2.10
N VAL A 9 8.88 -19.95 3.34
CA VAL A 9 9.06 -21.26 3.98
C VAL A 9 7.70 -21.79 4.44
N TRP A 10 7.33 -22.98 4.00
CA TRP A 10 6.10 -23.64 4.43
C TRP A 10 6.25 -24.14 5.87
N VAL A 11 5.24 -23.86 6.71
CA VAL A 11 5.25 -24.26 8.12
C VAL A 11 4.05 -25.15 8.48
N GLY A 12 3.39 -25.72 7.48
CA GLY A 12 2.24 -26.61 7.66
C GLY A 12 0.93 -25.99 7.21
N GLY A 13 -0.05 -26.80 6.84
CA GLY A 13 -1.35 -26.33 6.37
C GLY A 13 -1.22 -25.34 5.21
N HIS A 14 -1.97 -24.26 5.29
CA HIS A 14 -1.94 -23.17 4.30
C HIS A 14 -1.22 -21.95 4.87
N ARG A 15 -0.07 -22.16 5.51
CA ARG A 15 0.71 -21.17 6.23
C ARG A 15 2.17 -21.21 5.86
N GLY A 16 2.82 -20.06 5.98
CA GLY A 16 4.24 -19.95 5.76
C GLY A 16 4.85 -18.78 6.52
N GLU A 17 6.15 -18.64 6.38
CA GLU A 17 6.90 -17.47 6.83
C GLU A 17 7.62 -16.86 5.66
N LEU A 18 7.57 -15.55 5.56
CA LEU A 18 8.30 -14.79 4.57
C LEU A 18 9.51 -14.16 5.26
N LYS A 19 10.71 -14.59 4.84
CA LYS A 19 11.97 -14.08 5.39
C LYS A 19 12.54 -13.07 4.40
N CYS A 20 12.64 -11.82 4.83
CA CYS A 20 13.11 -10.73 3.98
C CYS A 20 14.62 -10.55 4.15
N SER A 21 15.28 -10.09 3.09
CA SER A 21 16.74 -9.89 3.11
C SER A 21 17.22 -8.87 4.13
N ASN A 22 16.34 -7.98 4.60
CA ASN A 22 16.65 -7.00 5.63
C ASN A 22 16.54 -7.57 7.06
N GLY A 23 16.19 -8.86 7.21
CA GLY A 23 16.02 -9.52 8.50
C GLY A 23 14.58 -9.62 9.01
N ALA A 24 13.63 -8.96 8.36
CA ALA A 24 12.24 -9.07 8.77
C ALA A 24 11.69 -10.47 8.50
N VAL A 25 10.88 -10.98 9.41
CA VAL A 25 10.19 -12.27 9.24
C VAL A 25 8.70 -12.01 9.44
N VAL A 26 7.90 -12.38 8.43
CA VAL A 26 6.47 -12.11 8.44
C VAL A 26 5.71 -13.43 8.26
N PRO A 27 4.93 -13.85 9.26
CA PRO A 27 4.03 -15.00 9.09
C PRO A 27 2.93 -14.64 8.09
N PHE A 28 2.54 -15.59 7.26
CA PHE A 28 1.43 -15.40 6.34
C PHE A 28 0.60 -16.66 6.21
N SER A 29 -0.64 -16.51 5.76
CA SER A 29 -1.54 -17.62 5.46
C SER A 29 -2.40 -17.29 4.25
N ALA A 30 -3.08 -18.30 3.72
CA ALA A 30 -4.17 -18.07 2.78
C ALA A 30 -5.30 -17.28 3.48
N PRO A 31 -6.16 -16.58 2.71
CA PRO A 31 -7.36 -15.97 3.30
C PRO A 31 -8.19 -16.99 4.07
N ALA A 32 -8.88 -16.55 5.12
CA ALA A 32 -9.66 -17.44 5.98
C ALA A 32 -10.70 -18.25 5.18
N GLU A 33 -11.31 -17.64 4.17
CA GLU A 33 -12.29 -18.30 3.27
C GLU A 33 -11.66 -19.35 2.36
N LEU A 34 -10.32 -19.39 2.26
CA LEU A 34 -9.57 -20.35 1.46
C LEU A 34 -8.72 -21.26 2.36
N HIS A 35 -9.25 -21.62 3.53
CA HIS A 35 -8.61 -22.50 4.51
C HIS A 35 -7.42 -21.89 5.24
N GLY A 36 -7.31 -20.56 5.27
CA GLY A 36 -6.29 -19.85 6.02
C GLY A 36 -6.75 -19.53 7.44
N GLU A 37 -5.94 -18.75 8.13
CA GLU A 37 -6.21 -18.31 9.50
C GLU A 37 -6.60 -16.84 9.53
N ALA A 38 -7.49 -16.49 10.48
CA ALA A 38 -7.79 -15.11 10.78
C ALA A 38 -6.58 -14.47 11.51
N ASP A 39 -6.48 -13.17 11.43
CA ASP A 39 -5.47 -12.36 12.13
C ASP A 39 -4.02 -12.63 11.70
N VAL A 40 -3.83 -13.21 10.52
CA VAL A 40 -2.51 -13.42 9.90
C VAL A 40 -2.50 -12.76 8.54
N LEU A 41 -1.39 -12.13 8.20
CA LEU A 41 -1.24 -11.46 6.91
C LEU A 41 -1.46 -12.44 5.76
N THR A 42 -2.22 -12.01 4.74
CA THR A 42 -2.39 -12.80 3.51
C THR A 42 -1.60 -12.16 2.38
N PRO A 43 -1.23 -12.91 1.33
CA PRO A 43 -0.59 -12.32 0.14
C PRO A 43 -1.46 -11.23 -0.49
N GLU A 44 -2.79 -11.39 -0.44
CA GLU A 44 -3.72 -10.39 -0.98
C GLU A 44 -3.63 -9.07 -0.22
N ASP A 45 -3.65 -9.14 1.12
CA ASP A 45 -3.45 -7.95 1.95
C ASP A 45 -2.06 -7.36 1.78
N ALA A 46 -1.05 -8.22 1.63
CA ALA A 46 0.33 -7.77 1.42
C ALA A 46 0.48 -7.00 0.11
N PHE A 47 -0.20 -7.46 -0.94
CA PHE A 47 -0.17 -6.76 -2.24
C PHE A 47 -0.77 -5.35 -2.12
N VAL A 48 -1.98 -5.25 -1.57
CA VAL A 48 -2.64 -3.96 -1.35
C VAL A 48 -1.83 -3.12 -0.36
N GLY A 49 -1.33 -3.74 0.70
CA GLY A 49 -0.53 -3.09 1.74
C GLY A 49 0.81 -2.57 1.22
N SER A 50 1.44 -3.25 0.26
CA SER A 50 2.69 -2.78 -0.32
C SER A 50 2.50 -1.45 -1.06
N LEU A 51 1.42 -1.32 -1.82
CA LEU A 51 1.08 -0.06 -2.48
C LEU A 51 0.77 1.03 -1.44
N ASN A 52 -0.07 0.70 -0.46
CA ASN A 52 -0.51 1.64 0.56
C ASN A 52 0.68 2.20 1.37
N SER A 53 1.57 1.31 1.82
CA SER A 53 2.74 1.71 2.61
C SER A 53 3.77 2.45 1.77
N CYS A 54 4.02 2.02 0.55
CA CYS A 54 4.94 2.69 -0.35
C CYS A 54 4.47 4.12 -0.67
N PHE A 55 3.18 4.28 -0.93
CA PHE A 55 2.60 5.59 -1.21
C PHE A 55 2.75 6.53 0.00
N MET A 56 2.45 6.03 1.21
CA MET A 56 2.63 6.82 2.43
C MET A 56 4.06 7.32 2.57
N LEU A 57 5.05 6.42 2.40
CA LEU A 57 6.46 6.80 2.55
C LEU A 57 6.88 7.84 1.50
N MET A 58 6.39 7.72 0.28
CA MET A 58 6.68 8.72 -0.75
C MET A 58 5.96 10.04 -0.49
N PHE A 59 4.75 9.99 0.08
CA PHE A 59 4.04 11.19 0.50
C PHE A 59 4.79 11.91 1.62
N ILE A 60 5.28 11.18 2.63
CA ILE A 60 6.10 11.76 3.71
C ILE A 60 7.35 12.41 3.14
N TRP A 61 8.04 11.73 2.22
CA TRP A 61 9.20 12.31 1.53
C TRP A 61 8.83 13.61 0.80
N ALA A 62 7.71 13.63 0.08
CA ALA A 62 7.25 14.82 -0.64
C ALA A 62 6.91 15.98 0.31
N VAL A 63 6.25 15.66 1.41
CA VAL A 63 5.89 16.63 2.46
C VAL A 63 7.14 17.27 3.06
N GLU A 64 8.16 16.47 3.35
CA GLU A 64 9.43 16.99 3.85
C GLU A 64 10.10 17.88 2.82
N ARG A 65 10.12 17.47 1.56
CA ARG A 65 10.73 18.22 0.47
C ARG A 65 10.03 19.57 0.22
N LEU A 66 8.71 19.60 0.33
CA LEU A 66 7.91 20.82 0.16
C LEU A 66 7.79 21.64 1.45
N LYS A 67 8.39 21.18 2.53
CA LYS A 67 8.37 21.83 3.85
C LYS A 67 6.94 22.08 4.37
N ILE A 68 6.10 21.07 4.21
CA ILE A 68 4.73 21.08 4.71
C ILE A 68 4.73 20.57 6.15
N ASP A 69 4.00 21.26 7.02
CA ASP A 69 3.80 20.83 8.41
C ASP A 69 2.65 19.82 8.45
N LEU A 70 2.99 18.54 8.39
CA LEU A 70 2.01 17.46 8.42
C LEU A 70 1.65 17.11 9.86
N GLU A 71 0.35 17.17 10.16
CA GLU A 71 -0.19 16.82 11.47
C GLU A 71 -0.48 15.33 11.57
N SER A 72 -1.17 14.76 10.58
CA SER A 72 -1.53 13.35 10.58
C SER A 72 -1.78 12.84 9.17
N TYR A 73 -1.60 11.54 9.02
CA TYR A 73 -1.86 10.82 7.79
C TYR A 73 -2.36 9.42 8.12
N GLU A 74 -3.47 9.03 7.52
CA GLU A 74 -3.92 7.64 7.51
C GLU A 74 -4.57 7.37 6.16
N CYS A 75 -4.50 6.13 5.69
CA CYS A 75 -5.04 5.79 4.39
C CYS A 75 -5.63 4.39 4.39
N GLU A 76 -6.89 4.30 4.01
CA GLU A 76 -7.52 3.02 3.71
C GLU A 76 -7.34 2.72 2.22
N ALA A 77 -6.90 1.52 1.91
CA ALA A 77 -6.76 1.05 0.54
C ALA A 77 -7.59 -0.20 0.35
N VAL A 78 -8.42 -0.21 -0.69
CA VAL A 78 -9.30 -1.34 -1.00
C VAL A 78 -8.97 -1.84 -2.40
N GLY A 79 -8.54 -3.10 -2.50
CA GLY A 79 -8.29 -3.77 -3.77
C GLY A 79 -9.47 -4.64 -4.15
N SER A 80 -9.87 -4.57 -5.41
CA SER A 80 -10.99 -5.36 -5.94
C SER A 80 -10.47 -6.42 -6.90
N VAL A 81 -10.88 -7.67 -6.66
CA VAL A 81 -10.49 -8.81 -7.48
C VAL A 81 -11.55 -9.09 -8.52
N GLN A 82 -11.13 -9.24 -9.75
CA GLN A 82 -12.00 -9.66 -10.85
C GLN A 82 -11.67 -11.10 -11.22
N GLU A 83 -12.71 -11.93 -11.31
CA GLU A 83 -12.58 -13.30 -11.81
C GLU A 83 -12.94 -13.36 -13.28
N TYR A 84 -12.25 -14.21 -14.03
CA TYR A 84 -12.46 -14.41 -15.46
C TYR A 84 -13.08 -15.78 -15.72
N LEU A 85 -13.59 -15.97 -16.93
CA LEU A 85 -14.30 -17.21 -17.33
C LEU A 85 -13.44 -18.46 -17.18
N ASP A 86 -12.13 -18.33 -17.36
CA ASP A 86 -11.17 -19.44 -17.20
C ASP A 86 -10.78 -19.70 -15.76
N ARG A 87 -11.43 -19.01 -14.81
CA ARG A 87 -11.21 -19.08 -13.37
C ARG A 87 -9.93 -18.43 -12.86
N THR A 88 -9.21 -17.72 -13.72
CA THR A 88 -8.12 -16.85 -13.26
C THR A 88 -8.71 -15.60 -12.64
N SER A 89 -7.90 -14.92 -11.84
CA SER A 89 -8.32 -13.66 -11.21
C SER A 89 -7.16 -12.69 -11.15
N THR A 90 -7.50 -11.40 -11.12
CA THR A 90 -6.51 -10.32 -10.95
C THR A 90 -7.10 -9.24 -10.06
N PHE A 91 -6.22 -8.46 -9.42
CA PHE A 91 -6.67 -7.19 -8.87
C PHE A 91 -6.88 -6.23 -10.04
N SER A 92 -8.11 -5.84 -10.27
CA SER A 92 -8.45 -4.94 -11.40
C SER A 92 -8.29 -3.48 -11.01
N GLU A 93 -8.63 -3.12 -9.77
CA GLU A 93 -8.54 -1.74 -9.30
C GLU A 93 -8.26 -1.69 -7.80
N ILE A 94 -7.58 -0.62 -7.39
CA ILE A 94 -7.31 -0.32 -5.98
C ILE A 94 -7.70 1.13 -5.75
N THR A 95 -8.54 1.36 -4.75
CA THR A 95 -8.93 2.72 -4.34
C THR A 95 -8.24 3.06 -3.05
N MET A 96 -7.53 4.19 -3.01
CA MET A 96 -6.87 4.69 -1.82
C MET A 96 -7.52 5.98 -1.36
N SER A 97 -7.83 6.04 -0.07
CA SER A 97 -8.55 7.17 0.54
C SER A 97 -7.72 7.78 1.67
N PRO A 98 -6.64 8.51 1.35
CA PRO A 98 -5.82 9.12 2.39
C PRO A 98 -6.54 10.27 3.08
N LYS A 99 -6.48 10.29 4.41
CA LYS A 99 -6.96 11.39 5.24
C LYS A 99 -5.74 12.14 5.75
N ILE A 100 -5.64 13.39 5.34
CA ILE A 100 -4.46 14.21 5.55
C ILE A 100 -4.87 15.46 6.34
N VAL A 101 -4.16 15.72 7.44
CA VAL A 101 -4.31 16.96 8.21
C VAL A 101 -2.94 17.64 8.22
N ALA A 102 -2.90 18.89 7.76
CA ALA A 102 -1.69 19.69 7.70
C ALA A 102 -1.93 21.10 8.24
N ARG A 103 -0.86 21.82 8.57
CA ARG A 103 -0.93 23.17 9.13
C ARG A 103 -0.29 24.19 8.19
N ASP A 104 -0.90 25.38 8.17
CA ASP A 104 -0.30 26.58 7.56
C ASP A 104 0.20 26.37 6.13
N CYS A 105 -0.56 25.62 5.35
CA CYS A 105 -0.29 25.41 3.93
C CYS A 105 -1.60 25.45 3.15
N SER A 106 -1.52 25.33 1.83
CA SER A 106 -2.70 25.30 0.98
C SER A 106 -3.07 23.87 0.60
N GLU A 107 -4.31 23.68 0.21
CA GLU A 107 -4.75 22.41 -0.34
C GLU A 107 -3.95 22.04 -1.59
N ARG A 108 -3.57 23.05 -2.37
CA ARG A 108 -2.74 22.86 -3.56
C ARG A 108 -1.37 22.27 -3.22
N ASP A 109 -0.77 22.68 -2.09
CA ASP A 109 0.50 22.12 -1.64
C ASP A 109 0.36 20.63 -1.37
N ILE A 110 -0.74 20.23 -0.76
CA ILE A 110 -1.02 18.81 -0.48
C ILE A 110 -1.25 18.04 -1.79
N GLN A 111 -1.99 18.60 -2.73
CA GLN A 111 -2.21 17.98 -4.03
C GLN A 111 -0.89 17.74 -4.75
N ARG A 112 0.02 18.70 -4.69
CA ARG A 112 1.34 18.56 -5.28
C ARG A 112 2.14 17.44 -4.62
N ALA A 113 2.07 17.32 -3.30
CA ALA A 113 2.73 16.23 -2.57
C ALA A 113 2.16 14.88 -2.98
N LEU A 114 0.84 14.78 -3.16
CA LEU A 114 0.19 13.56 -3.64
C LEU A 114 0.64 13.18 -5.05
N GLU A 115 0.77 14.14 -5.94
CA GLU A 115 1.26 13.91 -7.30
C GLU A 115 2.71 13.40 -7.32
N LEU A 116 3.56 13.97 -6.46
CA LEU A 116 4.94 13.51 -6.32
C LEU A 116 5.00 12.08 -5.75
N ALA A 117 4.14 11.79 -4.77
CA ALA A 117 4.06 10.45 -4.18
C ALA A 117 3.66 9.41 -5.22
N GLU A 118 2.69 9.71 -6.07
CA GLU A 118 2.28 8.84 -7.15
C GLU A 118 3.42 8.60 -8.14
N LYS A 119 4.07 9.68 -8.56
CA LYS A 119 5.14 9.62 -9.56
C LYS A 119 6.32 8.77 -9.11
N TYR A 120 6.69 8.87 -7.83
CA TYR A 120 7.88 8.23 -7.30
C TYR A 120 7.60 6.95 -6.50
N SER A 121 6.36 6.50 -6.42
CA SER A 121 6.03 5.24 -5.78
C SER A 121 6.44 4.06 -6.67
N LEU A 122 7.49 3.34 -6.27
CA LEU A 122 7.97 2.17 -7.00
C LEU A 122 6.86 1.14 -7.20
N ILE A 123 6.10 0.86 -6.16
CA ILE A 123 5.04 -0.15 -6.22
C ILE A 123 3.92 0.29 -7.17
N TRP A 124 3.46 1.54 -7.05
CA TRP A 124 2.42 2.06 -7.97
C TRP A 124 2.85 1.93 -9.42
N GLN A 125 4.09 2.28 -9.72
CA GLN A 125 4.62 2.25 -11.10
C GLN A 125 4.84 0.82 -11.61
N SER A 126 4.78 -0.19 -10.74
CA SER A 126 5.10 -1.58 -11.08
C SER A 126 3.87 -2.48 -11.19
N ILE A 127 2.68 -2.01 -10.82
CA ILE A 127 1.46 -2.81 -10.86
C ILE A 127 0.59 -2.45 -12.05
N THR A 128 -0.27 -3.39 -12.45
CA THR A 128 -1.17 -3.20 -13.60
C THR A 128 -2.60 -2.84 -13.18
N ALA A 129 -2.94 -3.02 -11.91
CA ALA A 129 -4.24 -2.62 -11.40
C ALA A 129 -4.42 -1.10 -11.57
N GLU A 130 -5.64 -0.67 -11.86
CA GLU A 130 -5.97 0.75 -11.92
C GLU A 130 -6.07 1.30 -10.50
N VAL A 131 -5.28 2.33 -10.19
CA VAL A 131 -5.24 2.94 -8.86
C VAL A 131 -5.93 4.30 -8.89
N THR A 132 -6.86 4.51 -7.97
CA THR A 132 -7.61 5.75 -7.85
C THR A 132 -7.38 6.34 -6.46
N LEU A 133 -7.08 7.64 -6.40
CA LEU A 133 -6.96 8.38 -5.14
C LEU A 133 -8.24 9.16 -4.87
N SER A 134 -8.72 9.06 -3.64
CA SER A 134 -9.85 9.83 -3.14
C SER A 134 -9.46 10.49 -1.82
N PRO A 135 -8.64 11.55 -1.87
CA PRO A 135 -8.10 12.16 -0.66
C PRO A 135 -9.10 13.04 0.07
N GLU A 136 -8.99 13.06 1.40
CA GLU A 136 -9.68 13.99 2.27
C GLU A 136 -8.62 14.86 2.93
N ILE A 137 -8.67 16.17 2.67
CA ILE A 137 -7.63 17.11 3.10
C ILE A 137 -8.23 18.13 4.04
N LYS A 138 -7.59 18.29 5.21
CA LYS A 138 -7.97 19.31 6.20
C LYS A 138 -6.75 20.17 6.50
N ILE A 139 -6.91 21.48 6.35
CA ILE A 139 -5.84 22.42 6.63
C ILE A 139 -6.19 23.17 7.93
N LEU A 140 -5.27 23.12 8.90
CA LEU A 140 -5.35 23.85 10.16
C LEU A 140 -4.54 25.14 10.07
N LYS A 141 -4.93 26.11 10.83
CA LYS A 141 -4.19 27.39 10.90
C LYS A 141 -3.48 27.57 12.24
#